data_050d899edfce9321b3d4e1c0bd54aa77
#
_entry.id   050d899edfce9321b3d4e1c0bd54aa77
#
_cell.length_a   1.000
_cell.length_b   1.000
_cell.length_c   1.000
_cell.angle_alpha   90.00
_cell.angle_beta   90.00
_cell.angle_gamma   90.00
#
_symmetry.space_group_name_H-M   'P 1'
#
loop_
_entity.id
_entity.type
_entity.pdbx_description
1 polymer ?
#
loop_
_entity_poly.entity_id
_entity_poly.type
_entity_poly.pdbx_seq_one_letter_code
_entity_poly.pdbx_strand_id
1 'polypeptide(L)'
;MIAVFLMKNLGILLSGRGSNFEAIADNVASGALDAKIAVVISNKADAGGIESARRRGLNALVIPSKGKVREDHDREVVAALRQHKIDLVCLAGYMRLLSPWFVQQFPNGILNIHPSLLPAFPGLEAQRQAFEYGVKVSGCTVHFVDENLDHGAIIVQKVVPVLDGDDAHRLAARILEQEHMAYSEAIGIVLEGKYRIEGRRVIPVPSLTK
;
A
#
# COMPACT_ATOMS: atom_id res chain seq x y z
N MET A 1 12.60 -33.35 3.02
CA MET A 1 13.17 -31.99 2.98
C MET A 1 12.03 -31.02 3.31
N ILE A 2 12.01 -30.50 4.54
CA ILE A 2 11.00 -29.50 4.95
C ILE A 2 11.42 -28.21 4.25
N ALA A 3 10.61 -27.75 3.28
CA ALA A 3 10.81 -26.43 2.70
C ALA A 3 10.65 -25.39 3.83
N VAL A 4 11.74 -24.79 4.25
CA VAL A 4 11.70 -23.63 5.13
C VAL A 4 11.13 -22.48 4.28
N PHE A 5 9.82 -22.24 4.35
CA PHE A 5 9.22 -21.04 3.80
C PHE A 5 9.78 -19.86 4.59
N LEU A 6 10.76 -19.17 4.04
CA LEU A 6 11.24 -17.91 4.59
C LEU A 6 10.08 -16.90 4.52
N MET A 7 9.62 -16.48 5.69
CA MET A 7 8.59 -15.45 5.83
C MET A 7 9.02 -14.18 5.09
N LYS A 8 8.15 -13.63 4.26
CA LYS A 8 8.43 -12.46 3.43
C LYS A 8 8.47 -11.17 4.24
N ASN A 9 9.46 -10.32 3.98
CA ASN A 9 9.68 -9.06 4.66
C ASN A 9 8.92 -7.92 3.97
N LEU A 10 8.03 -7.24 4.69
CA LEU A 10 7.34 -6.04 4.26
C LEU A 10 8.09 -4.79 4.71
N GLY A 11 8.25 -3.83 3.80
CA GLY A 11 8.66 -2.46 4.09
C GLY A 11 7.44 -1.54 3.94
N ILE A 12 7.02 -0.88 5.01
CA ILE A 12 5.87 0.02 4.99
C ILE A 12 6.35 1.45 4.87
N LEU A 13 5.83 2.18 3.88
CA LEU A 13 6.06 3.63 3.74
C LEU A 13 4.78 4.39 4.07
N LEU A 14 4.85 5.41 4.93
CA LEU A 14 3.72 6.21 5.33
C LEU A 14 4.09 7.68 5.57
N SER A 15 3.09 8.59 5.57
CA SER A 15 3.31 10.03 5.82
C SER A 15 2.39 10.63 6.89
N GLY A 16 1.46 9.84 7.45
CA GLY A 16 0.42 10.34 8.34
C GLY A 16 0.05 9.39 9.47
N ARG A 17 -1.24 9.32 9.79
CA ARG A 17 -1.78 8.52 10.90
C ARG A 17 -1.41 7.04 10.82
N GLY A 18 -1.40 6.46 9.61
CA GLY A 18 -0.96 5.09 9.40
C GLY A 18 -2.06 4.03 9.64
N SER A 19 -3.34 4.36 9.45
CA SER A 19 -4.45 3.41 9.67
C SER A 19 -4.34 2.14 8.81
N ASN A 20 -3.97 2.26 7.55
CA ASN A 20 -3.69 1.11 6.68
C ASN A 20 -2.49 0.28 7.18
N PHE A 21 -1.44 0.94 7.67
CA PHE A 21 -0.32 0.25 8.33
C PHE A 21 -0.79 -0.50 9.57
N GLU A 22 -1.65 0.08 10.41
CA GLU A 22 -2.16 -0.56 11.62
C GLU A 22 -2.96 -1.81 11.27
N ALA A 23 -3.84 -1.76 10.26
CA ALA A 23 -4.60 -2.91 9.80
C ALA A 23 -3.68 -4.04 9.27
N ILE A 24 -2.65 -3.71 8.51
CA ILE A 24 -1.64 -4.68 8.05
C ILE A 24 -0.93 -5.30 9.27
N ALA A 25 -0.52 -4.49 10.25
CA ALA A 25 0.20 -4.95 11.44
C ALA A 25 -0.65 -5.87 12.32
N ASP A 26 -1.96 -5.59 12.45
CA ASP A 26 -2.89 -6.45 13.18
C ASP A 26 -3.07 -7.81 12.48
N ASN A 27 -3.19 -7.82 11.14
CA ASN A 27 -3.30 -9.05 10.36
C ASN A 27 -2.00 -9.89 10.40
N VAL A 28 -0.84 -9.25 10.43
CA VAL A 28 0.45 -9.94 10.63
C VAL A 28 0.54 -10.52 12.06
N ALA A 29 0.18 -9.73 13.07
CA ALA A 29 0.24 -10.16 14.46
C ALA A 29 -0.72 -11.30 14.80
N SER A 30 -1.90 -11.34 14.17
CA SER A 30 -2.88 -12.42 14.32
C SER A 30 -2.56 -13.67 13.50
N GLY A 31 -1.58 -13.61 12.60
CA GLY A 31 -1.28 -14.69 11.66
C GLY A 31 -2.24 -14.79 10.47
N ALA A 32 -3.16 -13.84 10.29
CA ALA A 32 -4.03 -13.76 9.14
C ALA A 32 -3.28 -13.39 7.85
N LEU A 33 -2.13 -12.73 8.00
CA LEU A 33 -1.20 -12.42 6.91
C LEU A 33 0.17 -13.04 7.22
N ASP A 34 0.58 -14.03 6.43
CA ASP A 34 1.87 -14.72 6.58
C ASP A 34 3.02 -13.86 6.03
N ALA A 35 3.40 -12.88 6.82
CA ALA A 35 4.46 -11.92 6.49
C ALA A 35 5.09 -11.34 7.76
N LYS A 36 6.21 -10.62 7.59
CA LYS A 36 6.88 -9.89 8.65
C LYS A 36 7.03 -8.42 8.25
N ILE A 37 6.58 -7.49 9.09
CA ILE A 37 6.92 -6.08 8.93
C ILE A 37 8.36 -5.88 9.42
N ALA A 38 9.29 -5.75 8.49
CA ALA A 38 10.71 -5.63 8.82
C ALA A 38 11.11 -4.18 9.12
N VAL A 39 10.45 -3.20 8.49
CA VAL A 39 10.65 -1.77 8.75
C VAL A 39 9.42 -0.96 8.37
N VAL A 40 9.17 0.09 9.15
CA VAL A 40 8.18 1.15 8.85
C VAL A 40 8.95 2.46 8.68
N ILE A 41 8.79 3.13 7.54
CA ILE A 41 9.51 4.36 7.22
C ILE A 41 8.51 5.49 7.00
N SER A 42 8.77 6.66 7.59
CA SER A 42 8.04 7.88 7.28
C SER A 42 8.96 8.97 6.75
N ASN A 43 8.45 9.75 5.80
CA ASN A 43 9.10 10.97 5.33
C ASN A 43 8.78 12.20 6.21
N LYS A 44 7.95 12.03 7.26
CA LYS A 44 7.56 13.06 8.23
C LYS A 44 7.81 12.58 9.65
N ALA A 45 8.45 13.44 10.45
CA ALA A 45 8.82 13.09 11.82
C ALA A 45 7.60 12.99 12.76
N ASP A 46 6.54 13.75 12.47
CA ASP A 46 5.30 13.86 13.22
C ASP A 46 4.22 12.85 12.78
N ALA A 47 4.55 11.89 11.92
CA ALA A 47 3.63 10.88 11.46
C ALA A 47 3.22 9.94 12.61
N GLY A 48 1.93 9.92 12.96
CA GLY A 48 1.38 9.06 14.02
C GLY A 48 1.65 7.57 13.81
N GLY A 49 1.74 7.12 12.55
CA GLY A 49 2.08 5.74 12.21
C GLY A 49 3.49 5.32 12.68
N ILE A 50 4.46 6.25 12.76
CA ILE A 50 5.79 5.96 13.31
C ILE A 50 5.73 5.70 14.81
N GLU A 51 4.95 6.50 15.53
CA GLU A 51 4.74 6.28 16.96
C GLU A 51 4.02 4.96 17.22
N SER A 52 3.00 4.65 16.42
CA SER A 52 2.31 3.36 16.49
C SER A 52 3.26 2.18 16.21
N ALA A 53 4.12 2.27 15.22
CA ALA A 53 5.13 1.24 14.92
C ALA A 53 6.09 1.02 16.10
N ARG A 54 6.55 2.10 16.75
CA ARG A 54 7.41 2.01 17.94
C ARG A 54 6.70 1.32 19.11
N ARG A 55 5.45 1.68 19.38
CA ARG A 55 4.64 1.02 20.44
C ARG A 55 4.46 -0.47 20.20
N ARG A 56 4.43 -0.89 18.94
CA ARG A 56 4.35 -2.31 18.51
C ARG A 56 5.72 -3.03 18.54
N GLY A 57 6.81 -2.35 18.91
CA GLY A 57 8.16 -2.92 18.90
C GLY A 57 8.74 -3.15 17.52
N LEU A 58 8.18 -2.51 16.48
CA LEU A 58 8.67 -2.60 15.10
C LEU A 58 9.81 -1.60 14.83
N ASN A 59 10.69 -1.94 13.89
CA ASN A 59 11.70 -1.00 13.41
C ASN A 59 11.01 0.18 12.72
N ALA A 60 11.15 1.38 13.30
CA ALA A 60 10.50 2.59 12.82
C ALA A 60 11.55 3.67 12.52
N LEU A 61 11.66 4.06 11.27
CA LEU A 61 12.63 5.03 10.78
C LEU A 61 11.94 6.30 10.30
N VAL A 62 12.57 7.44 10.53
CA VAL A 62 12.17 8.71 9.93
C VAL A 62 13.28 9.15 8.98
N ILE A 63 12.94 9.28 7.69
CA ILE A 63 13.83 9.78 6.65
C ILE A 63 13.15 11.05 6.07
N PRO A 64 13.45 12.24 6.60
CA PRO A 64 12.74 13.46 6.23
C PRO A 64 12.95 13.82 4.75
N SER A 65 11.85 14.16 4.07
CA SER A 65 11.88 14.54 2.65
C SER A 65 11.90 16.04 2.41
N LYS A 66 11.65 16.86 3.45
CA LYS A 66 11.59 18.33 3.34
C LYS A 66 12.93 18.89 2.89
N GLY A 67 12.92 19.67 1.81
CA GLY A 67 14.12 20.30 1.28
C GLY A 67 15.03 19.38 0.46
N LYS A 68 14.69 18.11 0.27
CA LYS A 68 15.47 17.17 -0.54
C LYS A 68 14.92 17.05 -1.96
N VAL A 69 15.81 16.90 -2.92
CA VAL A 69 15.48 16.42 -4.26
C VAL A 69 14.82 15.06 -4.15
N ARG A 70 13.86 14.77 -5.03
CA ARG A 70 13.07 13.53 -4.96
C ARG A 70 13.97 12.30 -4.96
N GLU A 71 14.84 12.19 -5.94
CA GLU A 71 15.68 11.01 -6.10
C GLU A 71 16.72 10.84 -4.98
N ASP A 72 17.28 11.92 -4.43
CA ASP A 72 18.22 11.82 -3.31
C ASP A 72 17.55 11.22 -2.06
N HIS A 73 16.33 11.70 -1.75
CA HIS A 73 15.53 11.13 -0.67
C HIS A 73 15.19 9.66 -0.95
N ASP A 74 14.80 9.33 -2.18
CA ASP A 74 14.44 7.98 -2.58
C ASP A 74 15.63 7.02 -2.43
N ARG A 75 16.86 7.47 -2.71
CA ARG A 75 18.09 6.69 -2.49
C ARG A 75 18.31 6.34 -1.03
N GLU A 76 18.03 7.27 -0.11
CA GLU A 76 18.10 6.99 1.33
C GLU A 76 17.06 5.95 1.76
N VAL A 77 15.81 6.08 1.27
CA VAL A 77 14.73 5.13 1.56
C VAL A 77 15.06 3.74 1.01
N VAL A 78 15.52 3.65 -0.25
CA VAL A 78 15.92 2.37 -0.87
C VAL A 78 17.06 1.72 -0.11
N ALA A 79 18.06 2.48 0.34
CA ALA A 79 19.17 1.96 1.14
C ALA A 79 18.66 1.33 2.44
N ALA A 80 17.74 2.00 3.15
CA ALA A 80 17.11 1.48 4.36
C ALA A 80 16.29 0.20 4.07
N LEU A 81 15.48 0.17 3.00
CA LEU A 81 14.70 -0.99 2.60
C LEU A 81 15.62 -2.20 2.30
N ARG A 82 16.72 -1.99 1.57
CA ARG A 82 17.70 -3.05 1.27
C ARG A 82 18.40 -3.58 2.52
N GLN A 83 18.76 -2.69 3.46
CA GLN A 83 19.34 -3.11 4.75
C GLN A 83 18.41 -4.06 5.51
N HIS A 84 17.09 -3.86 5.41
CA HIS A 84 16.09 -4.71 6.03
C HIS A 84 15.64 -5.88 5.14
N LYS A 85 16.28 -6.10 3.99
CA LYS A 85 16.00 -7.21 3.05
C LYS A 85 14.52 -7.30 2.68
N ILE A 86 13.93 -6.18 2.24
CA ILE A 86 12.52 -6.09 1.92
C ILE A 86 12.20 -6.87 0.63
N ASP A 87 11.18 -7.73 0.70
CA ASP A 87 10.61 -8.45 -0.44
C ASP A 87 9.49 -7.64 -1.12
N LEU A 88 8.70 -6.88 -0.34
CA LEU A 88 7.56 -6.12 -0.83
C LEU A 88 7.45 -4.78 -0.11
N VAL A 89 7.36 -3.70 -0.88
CA VAL A 89 7.14 -2.33 -0.37
C VAL A 89 5.65 -2.02 -0.41
N CYS A 90 5.09 -1.54 0.70
CA CYS A 90 3.69 -1.16 0.82
C CYS A 90 3.56 0.34 1.11
N LEU A 91 2.98 1.11 0.18
CA LEU A 91 2.69 2.53 0.37
C LEU A 91 1.36 2.68 1.13
N ALA A 92 1.42 2.86 2.44
CA ALA A 92 0.27 2.98 3.34
C ALA A 92 -0.02 4.45 3.67
N GLY A 93 -0.50 5.22 2.70
CA GLY A 93 -0.68 6.66 2.83
C GLY A 93 0.64 7.42 2.76
N TYR A 94 1.50 7.06 1.83
CA TYR A 94 2.76 7.74 1.55
C TYR A 94 2.51 8.92 0.59
N MET A 95 2.53 10.14 1.14
CA MET A 95 2.18 11.38 0.42
C MET A 95 3.38 11.97 -0.33
N ARG A 96 4.11 11.16 -1.08
CA ARG A 96 5.20 11.58 -1.96
C ARG A 96 5.25 10.66 -3.18
N LEU A 97 5.38 11.26 -4.35
CA LEU A 97 5.62 10.50 -5.57
C LEU A 97 7.02 9.90 -5.53
N LEU A 98 7.13 8.62 -5.82
CA LEU A 98 8.39 7.94 -6.01
C LEU A 98 9.02 8.37 -7.34
N SER A 99 10.35 8.40 -7.40
CA SER A 99 11.04 8.59 -8.67
C SER A 99 10.97 7.33 -9.54
N PRO A 100 11.09 7.44 -10.87
CA PRO A 100 11.24 6.28 -11.75
C PRO A 100 12.39 5.37 -11.30
N TRP A 101 13.48 5.96 -10.82
CA TRP A 101 14.61 5.22 -10.29
C TRP A 101 14.21 4.33 -9.10
N PHE A 102 13.39 4.84 -8.17
CA PHE A 102 12.91 4.03 -7.03
C PHE A 102 12.07 2.85 -7.51
N VAL A 103 11.12 3.08 -8.42
CA VAL A 103 10.24 2.05 -8.97
C VAL A 103 11.06 0.93 -9.62
N GLN A 104 12.09 1.29 -10.37
CA GLN A 104 13.00 0.33 -11.02
C GLN A 104 13.83 -0.51 -10.02
N GLN A 105 13.97 -0.08 -8.74
CA GLN A 105 14.67 -0.87 -7.73
C GLN A 105 13.84 -2.05 -7.22
N PHE A 106 12.51 -2.02 -7.39
CA PHE A 106 11.56 -3.03 -6.91
C PHE A 106 10.53 -3.37 -8.00
N PRO A 107 10.94 -3.96 -9.14
CA PRO A 107 10.04 -4.26 -10.25
C PRO A 107 8.92 -5.21 -9.78
N ASN A 108 7.66 -4.80 -9.94
CA ASN A 108 6.48 -5.48 -9.41
C ASN A 108 6.54 -5.79 -7.89
N GLY A 109 7.33 -5.02 -7.16
CA GLY A 109 7.54 -5.19 -5.71
C GLY A 109 7.06 -3.99 -4.88
N ILE A 110 6.23 -3.11 -5.43
CA ILE A 110 5.66 -1.96 -4.73
C ILE A 110 4.14 -1.98 -4.88
N LEU A 111 3.42 -1.93 -3.77
CA LEU A 111 1.96 -1.79 -3.74
C LEU A 111 1.55 -0.42 -3.23
N ASN A 112 0.44 0.10 -3.77
CA ASN A 112 -0.23 1.28 -3.26
C ASN A 112 -1.71 1.00 -3.04
N ILE A 113 -2.30 1.66 -2.05
CA ILE A 113 -3.74 1.74 -1.83
C ILE A 113 -4.23 3.12 -2.24
N HIS A 114 -5.22 3.17 -3.14
CA HIS A 114 -5.82 4.40 -3.61
C HIS A 114 -7.31 4.42 -3.28
N PRO A 115 -7.85 5.51 -2.69
CA PRO A 115 -9.22 5.57 -2.19
C PRO A 115 -10.26 5.92 -3.28
N SER A 116 -10.15 5.26 -4.44
CA SER A 116 -11.16 5.27 -5.50
C SER A 116 -11.15 3.98 -6.29
N LEU A 117 -12.14 3.79 -7.16
CA LEU A 117 -12.19 2.70 -8.13
C LEU A 117 -11.42 3.11 -9.39
N LEU A 118 -10.09 2.95 -9.38
CA LEU A 118 -9.27 3.28 -10.54
C LEU A 118 -9.79 2.58 -11.81
N PRO A 119 -9.78 3.27 -12.97
CA PRO A 119 -9.06 4.50 -13.29
C PRO A 119 -9.82 5.81 -12.93
N ALA A 120 -10.96 5.73 -12.23
CA ALA A 120 -11.69 6.93 -11.82
C ALA A 120 -10.96 7.65 -10.66
N PHE A 121 -10.97 8.97 -10.68
CA PHE A 121 -10.46 9.85 -9.61
C PHE A 121 -9.05 9.53 -9.15
N PRO A 122 -8.03 9.54 -10.02
CA PRO A 122 -6.63 9.41 -9.63
C PRO A 122 -6.16 10.66 -8.87
N GLY A 123 -5.05 10.54 -8.13
CA GLY A 123 -4.41 11.65 -7.43
C GLY A 123 -5.01 11.94 -6.05
N LEU A 124 -4.87 13.19 -5.62
CA LEU A 124 -5.23 13.59 -4.26
C LEU A 124 -6.74 13.77 -4.08
N GLU A 125 -7.21 13.59 -2.85
CA GLU A 125 -8.61 13.83 -2.42
C GLU A 125 -9.66 13.04 -3.24
N ALA A 126 -9.34 11.85 -3.71
CA ALA A 126 -10.19 11.04 -4.58
C ALA A 126 -11.61 10.81 -4.02
N GLN A 127 -11.77 10.63 -2.70
CA GLN A 127 -13.06 10.49 -2.05
C GLN A 127 -13.92 11.76 -2.20
N ARG A 128 -13.30 12.94 -2.05
CA ARG A 128 -13.98 14.22 -2.24
C ARG A 128 -14.36 14.42 -3.70
N GLN A 129 -13.44 14.13 -4.62
CA GLN A 129 -13.73 14.19 -6.05
C GLN A 129 -14.93 13.32 -6.41
N ALA A 130 -14.96 12.06 -5.94
CA ALA A 130 -16.05 11.13 -6.18
C ALA A 130 -17.38 11.65 -5.62
N PHE A 131 -17.38 12.16 -4.39
CA PHE A 131 -18.55 12.76 -3.75
C PHE A 131 -19.08 13.97 -4.52
N GLU A 132 -18.22 14.94 -4.84
CA GLU A 132 -18.59 16.17 -5.58
C GLU A 132 -19.05 15.90 -7.01
N TYR A 133 -18.50 14.84 -7.64
CA TYR A 133 -18.93 14.41 -8.97
C TYR A 133 -20.35 13.81 -8.96
N GLY A 134 -20.82 13.32 -7.81
CA GLY A 134 -22.16 12.75 -7.65
C GLY A 134 -22.28 11.30 -8.07
N VAL A 135 -21.19 10.51 -7.99
CA VAL A 135 -21.25 9.07 -8.28
C VAL A 135 -22.14 8.34 -7.29
N LYS A 136 -22.69 7.21 -7.67
CA LYS A 136 -23.54 6.37 -6.79
C LYS A 136 -22.77 5.25 -6.11
N VAL A 137 -21.57 4.97 -6.60
CA VAL A 137 -20.63 4.00 -6.01
C VAL A 137 -19.21 4.58 -6.05
N SER A 138 -18.42 4.26 -5.04
CA SER A 138 -16.99 4.53 -4.97
C SER A 138 -16.28 3.32 -4.36
N GLY A 139 -15.06 3.47 -3.85
CA GLY A 139 -14.35 2.38 -3.21
C GLY A 139 -12.86 2.63 -3.12
N CYS A 140 -12.10 1.55 -3.08
CA CYS A 140 -10.65 1.60 -3.08
C CYS A 140 -10.04 0.60 -4.07
N THR A 141 -8.79 0.86 -4.44
CA THR A 141 -8.00 0.03 -5.35
C THR A 141 -6.62 -0.22 -4.74
N VAL A 142 -6.22 -1.48 -4.64
CA VAL A 142 -4.82 -1.86 -4.42
C VAL A 142 -4.23 -2.25 -5.76
N HIS A 143 -3.10 -1.64 -6.09
CA HIS A 143 -2.44 -1.83 -7.38
C HIS A 143 -0.91 -1.87 -7.22
N PHE A 144 -0.24 -2.45 -8.19
CA PHE A 144 1.21 -2.28 -8.33
C PHE A 144 1.53 -0.84 -8.68
N VAL A 145 2.68 -0.35 -8.22
CA VAL A 145 3.17 0.99 -8.58
C VAL A 145 4.08 0.87 -9.78
N ASP A 146 3.78 1.66 -10.81
CA ASP A 146 4.64 1.91 -11.95
C ASP A 146 5.13 3.38 -11.97
N GLU A 147 5.73 3.82 -13.06
CA GLU A 147 6.28 5.19 -13.19
C GLU A 147 5.19 6.27 -13.34
N ASN A 148 3.94 5.87 -13.59
CA ASN A 148 2.80 6.77 -13.76
C ASN A 148 1.95 6.81 -12.49
N LEU A 149 1.31 7.97 -12.23
CA LEU A 149 0.47 8.15 -11.06
C LEU A 149 -0.77 7.24 -11.12
N ASP A 150 -0.98 6.42 -10.08
CA ASP A 150 -2.15 5.55 -9.88
C ASP A 150 -2.51 4.71 -11.13
N HIS A 151 -1.49 4.23 -11.85
CA HIS A 151 -1.65 3.62 -13.16
C HIS A 151 -1.37 2.12 -13.21
N GLY A 152 -0.56 1.58 -12.33
CA GLY A 152 -0.08 0.19 -12.39
C GLY A 152 -1.19 -0.87 -12.33
N ALA A 153 -0.81 -2.14 -12.49
CA ALA A 153 -1.74 -3.26 -12.58
C ALA A 153 -2.57 -3.42 -11.29
N ILE A 154 -3.89 -3.52 -11.46
CA ILE A 154 -4.87 -3.62 -10.36
C ILE A 154 -4.88 -5.04 -9.80
N ILE A 155 -4.78 -5.16 -8.47
CA ILE A 155 -4.78 -6.43 -7.75
C ILE A 155 -6.15 -6.69 -7.12
N VAL A 156 -6.66 -5.73 -6.32
CA VAL A 156 -7.95 -5.82 -5.62
C VAL A 156 -8.68 -4.49 -5.73
N GLN A 157 -9.99 -4.55 -5.92
CA GLN A 157 -10.89 -3.42 -5.77
C GLN A 157 -12.04 -3.79 -4.84
N LYS A 158 -12.41 -2.87 -3.94
CA LYS A 158 -13.60 -2.99 -3.08
C LYS A 158 -14.53 -1.82 -3.35
N VAL A 159 -15.81 -2.11 -3.48
CA VAL A 159 -16.85 -1.13 -3.81
C VAL A 159 -17.64 -0.76 -2.56
N VAL A 160 -17.97 0.52 -2.43
CA VAL A 160 -18.89 1.04 -1.42
C VAL A 160 -20.00 1.89 -2.07
N PRO A 161 -21.23 1.90 -1.54
CA PRO A 161 -22.26 2.82 -1.99
C PRO A 161 -21.95 4.26 -1.54
N VAL A 162 -22.36 5.24 -2.33
CA VAL A 162 -22.49 6.65 -1.90
C VAL A 162 -23.95 6.86 -1.52
N LEU A 163 -24.22 7.20 -0.27
CA LEU A 163 -25.55 7.35 0.29
C LEU A 163 -26.02 8.80 0.19
N ASP A 164 -27.33 9.02 0.08
CA ASP A 164 -27.90 10.37 -0.07
C ASP A 164 -27.60 11.30 1.11
N GLY A 165 -27.37 10.75 2.31
CA GLY A 165 -27.00 11.51 3.51
C GLY A 165 -25.48 11.65 3.74
N ASP A 166 -24.65 11.23 2.78
CA ASP A 166 -23.20 11.36 2.91
C ASP A 166 -22.73 12.80 2.77
N ASP A 167 -21.56 13.03 3.31
CA ASP A 167 -20.59 14.05 2.96
C ASP A 167 -19.27 13.34 2.56
N ALA A 168 -18.31 14.11 2.10
CA ALA A 168 -17.02 13.56 1.70
C ALA A 168 -16.30 12.80 2.84
N HIS A 169 -16.52 13.21 4.09
CA HIS A 169 -15.90 12.58 5.27
C HIS A 169 -16.53 11.22 5.58
N ARG A 170 -17.87 11.11 5.53
CA ARG A 170 -18.58 9.84 5.74
C ARG A 170 -18.25 8.84 4.66
N LEU A 171 -18.20 9.28 3.40
CA LEU A 171 -17.76 8.44 2.30
C LEU A 171 -16.31 7.97 2.50
N ALA A 172 -15.39 8.86 2.89
CA ALA A 172 -14.00 8.52 3.16
C ALA A 172 -13.86 7.51 4.30
N ALA A 173 -14.64 7.63 5.38
CA ALA A 173 -14.64 6.67 6.48
C ALA A 173 -15.07 5.27 6.01
N ARG A 174 -16.15 5.19 5.20
CA ARG A 174 -16.65 3.92 4.63
C ARG A 174 -15.64 3.29 3.67
N ILE A 175 -14.96 4.08 2.84
CA ILE A 175 -13.90 3.60 1.95
C ILE A 175 -12.74 3.06 2.78
N LEU A 176 -12.33 3.74 3.87
CA LEU A 176 -11.21 3.35 4.72
C LEU A 176 -11.40 1.95 5.33
N GLU A 177 -12.63 1.58 5.73
CA GLU A 177 -12.93 0.22 6.20
C GLU A 177 -12.63 -0.83 5.13
N GLN A 178 -12.92 -0.52 3.88
CA GLN A 178 -12.62 -1.42 2.76
C GLN A 178 -11.13 -1.43 2.41
N GLU A 179 -10.43 -0.29 2.57
CA GLU A 179 -8.98 -0.23 2.35
C GLU A 179 -8.25 -1.20 3.28
N HIS A 180 -8.62 -1.25 4.57
CA HIS A 180 -8.01 -2.12 5.58
C HIS A 180 -8.10 -3.60 5.18
N MET A 181 -9.23 -4.02 4.60
CA MET A 181 -9.42 -5.38 4.12
C MET A 181 -8.69 -5.63 2.78
N ALA A 182 -8.87 -4.73 1.82
CA ALA A 182 -8.32 -4.87 0.48
C ALA A 182 -6.79 -4.93 0.49
N TYR A 183 -6.14 -4.15 1.36
CA TYR A 183 -4.69 -4.10 1.38
C TYR A 183 -4.07 -5.41 1.84
N SER A 184 -4.57 -5.98 2.95
CA SER A 184 -4.07 -7.28 3.44
C SER A 184 -4.37 -8.41 2.45
N GLU A 185 -5.54 -8.40 1.80
CA GLU A 185 -5.89 -9.34 0.74
C GLU A 185 -4.91 -9.27 -0.43
N ALA A 186 -4.62 -8.05 -0.91
CA ALA A 186 -3.70 -7.85 -2.02
C ALA A 186 -2.26 -8.28 -1.68
N ILE A 187 -1.79 -7.97 -0.46
CA ILE A 187 -0.47 -8.43 0.01
C ILE A 187 -0.42 -9.96 0.00
N GLY A 188 -1.45 -10.64 0.52
CA GLY A 188 -1.54 -12.11 0.50
C GLY A 188 -1.44 -12.69 -0.91
N ILE A 189 -2.23 -12.15 -1.87
CA ILE A 189 -2.18 -12.56 -3.29
C ILE A 189 -0.77 -12.42 -3.86
N VAL A 190 -0.11 -11.29 -3.59
CA VAL A 190 1.23 -11.02 -4.12
C VAL A 190 2.28 -11.93 -3.50
N LEU A 191 2.21 -12.18 -2.20
CA LEU A 191 3.16 -13.05 -1.50
C LEU A 191 3.01 -14.52 -1.88
N GLU A 192 1.80 -14.98 -2.20
CA GLU A 192 1.58 -16.32 -2.76
C GLU A 192 2.26 -16.51 -4.13
N GLY A 193 2.38 -15.45 -4.92
CA GLY A 193 3.04 -15.48 -6.22
C GLY A 193 2.31 -16.30 -7.30
N LYS A 194 1.03 -16.65 -7.06
CA LYS A 194 0.20 -17.45 -8.00
C LYS A 194 -0.59 -16.56 -8.95
N TYR A 195 0.11 -15.63 -9.59
CA TYR A 195 -0.47 -14.74 -10.58
C TYR A 195 0.53 -14.43 -11.71
N ARG A 196 0.00 -13.87 -12.79
CA ARG A 196 0.80 -13.22 -13.84
C ARG A 196 0.21 -11.85 -14.13
N ILE A 197 1.04 -10.96 -14.62
CA ILE A 197 0.63 -9.60 -15.02
C ILE A 197 0.58 -9.54 -16.54
N GLU A 198 -0.59 -9.21 -17.08
CA GLU A 198 -0.80 -8.99 -18.52
C GLU A 198 -1.32 -7.55 -18.72
N GLY A 199 -0.44 -6.65 -19.16
CA GLY A 199 -0.74 -5.23 -19.19
C GLY A 199 -1.07 -4.70 -17.80
N ARG A 200 -2.31 -4.21 -17.60
CA ARG A 200 -2.80 -3.72 -16.29
C ARG A 200 -3.65 -4.75 -15.52
N ARG A 201 -3.62 -6.01 -15.91
CA ARG A 201 -4.42 -7.07 -15.29
C ARG A 201 -3.53 -8.01 -14.50
N VAL A 202 -3.89 -8.24 -13.25
CA VAL A 202 -3.34 -9.33 -12.43
C VAL A 202 -4.26 -10.53 -12.59
N ILE A 203 -3.74 -11.61 -13.14
CA ILE A 203 -4.52 -12.80 -13.49
C ILE A 203 -4.04 -13.96 -12.63
N PRO A 204 -4.93 -14.57 -11.81
CA PRO A 204 -4.57 -15.77 -11.05
C PRO A 204 -4.08 -16.89 -11.97
N VAL A 205 -3.05 -17.58 -11.54
CA VAL A 205 -2.57 -18.82 -12.20
C VAL A 205 -3.01 -19.99 -11.32
N PRO A 206 -3.81 -20.93 -11.85
CA PRO A 206 -4.21 -22.10 -11.10
C PRO A 206 -2.98 -22.87 -10.61
N SER A 207 -3.00 -23.33 -9.36
CA SER A 207 -2.02 -24.31 -8.90
C SER A 207 -2.19 -25.55 -9.76
N LEU A 208 -1.14 -25.97 -10.47
CA LEU A 208 -1.15 -27.29 -11.12
C LEU A 208 -1.30 -28.31 -10.00
N THR A 209 -2.52 -28.79 -9.79
CA THR A 209 -2.75 -29.99 -8.98
C THR A 209 -2.04 -31.12 -9.67
N LYS A 210 -0.95 -31.60 -9.02
CA LYS A 210 -0.33 -32.88 -9.39
C LYS A 210 -1.17 -34.03 -8.87
#